data_7cc74587b04ad1a60832735a159ec5e2
#
_entry.id   7cc74587b04ad1a60832735a159ec5e2
#
_cell.length_a   1.000
_cell.length_b   1.000
_cell.length_c   1.000
_cell.angle_alpha   90.00
_cell.angle_beta   90.00
_cell.angle_gamma   90.00
#
_symmetry.space_group_name_H-M   'P 1'
#
loop_
_entity.id
_entity.type
_entity.pdbx_description
1 polymer ?
#
loop_
_entity_poly.entity_id
_entity_poly.type
_entity_poly.pdbx_seq_one_letter_code
_entity_poly.pdbx_strand_id
1 'polypeptide(L)'
;MKWSIRLPDGLTLRRDTRGKMTKGELRAKARRQAEDLKATFGQQNKWRSSDLLGNYIKSEAMSAVRESPRIRDTTRERYILCLSIILDALGGYPIADALRAGTFGNALTSIAHQHGTATARQVRKVVNKWVIQPLILSGVLASNPIAGLSFDLPEHKASNKPDGGKGLTECEWMRAIDWLLSDDWRSILDESAPIRGKYSRRQLSNVRRSIIEMTALQAATGLRIGEARSLTWNEVGQDCSTVEVTNDASKTHRGRIVPVLESRVASMLKRRREDFGDHGLVFPSPATDDPWREWDKSNCSKAVRALYEQMAEECGLELLRTARSHVWRSTLHTIARNKGIPIEMRAALFGHDPETARRYYTDTQDVSGVARAFMDQ
;
A
#
# COMPACT_ATOMS: atom_id res chain seq x y z
N MET A 1 -47.22 -35.32 10.38
CA MET A 1 -47.47 -34.74 9.07
C MET A 1 -46.13 -34.30 8.49
N LYS A 2 -45.83 -34.78 7.30
CA LYS A 2 -44.59 -34.39 6.60
C LYS A 2 -44.91 -33.15 5.73
N TRP A 3 -44.09 -32.15 5.76
CA TRP A 3 -44.20 -31.00 4.88
C TRP A 3 -42.85 -30.62 4.26
N SER A 4 -42.89 -30.04 3.10
CA SER A 4 -41.69 -29.53 2.41
C SER A 4 -41.98 -28.18 1.84
N ILE A 5 -41.01 -27.30 1.94
CA ILE A 5 -41.04 -25.97 1.35
C ILE A 5 -39.85 -25.87 0.38
N ARG A 6 -40.12 -25.42 -0.85
CA ARG A 6 -39.10 -25.12 -1.82
C ARG A 6 -38.73 -23.64 -1.66
N LEU A 7 -37.48 -23.37 -1.37
CA LEU A 7 -36.95 -22.02 -1.28
C LEU A 7 -36.68 -21.44 -2.67
N PRO A 8 -36.58 -20.10 -2.82
CA PRO A 8 -36.31 -19.45 -4.11
C PRO A 8 -34.99 -19.88 -4.76
N ASP A 9 -34.02 -20.35 -3.95
CA ASP A 9 -32.71 -20.87 -4.39
C ASP A 9 -32.74 -22.32 -4.85
N GLY A 10 -33.93 -22.96 -4.88
CA GLY A 10 -34.11 -24.34 -5.29
C GLY A 10 -33.95 -25.37 -4.17
N LEU A 11 -33.48 -25.00 -2.97
CA LEU A 11 -33.38 -25.87 -1.80
C LEU A 11 -34.78 -26.26 -1.30
N THR A 12 -34.91 -27.49 -0.88
CA THR A 12 -36.15 -28.00 -0.32
C THR A 12 -35.97 -28.34 1.16
N LEU A 13 -36.62 -27.59 2.03
CA LEU A 13 -36.67 -27.88 3.46
C LEU A 13 -37.76 -28.93 3.72
N ARG A 14 -37.43 -30.02 4.42
CA ARG A 14 -38.37 -31.09 4.81
C ARG A 14 -38.35 -31.28 6.32
N ARG A 15 -39.51 -31.34 6.94
CA ARG A 15 -39.62 -31.66 8.37
C ARG A 15 -40.75 -32.62 8.65
N ASP A 16 -40.52 -33.56 9.56
CA ASP A 16 -41.51 -34.48 10.06
C ASP A 16 -41.88 -34.11 11.51
N THR A 17 -43.13 -33.77 11.74
CA THR A 17 -43.65 -33.47 13.11
C THR A 17 -44.46 -34.64 13.61
N ARG A 18 -43.95 -35.36 14.61
CA ARG A 18 -44.70 -36.43 15.33
C ARG A 18 -45.16 -35.89 16.67
N GLY A 19 -46.47 -35.78 16.89
CA GLY A 19 -47.09 -35.36 18.16
C GLY A 19 -48.63 -35.43 18.15
N LYS A 20 -49.27 -35.35 19.31
CA LYS A 20 -50.75 -35.41 19.52
C LYS A 20 -51.50 -34.13 19.13
N MET A 21 -51.20 -33.56 17.97
CA MET A 21 -51.92 -32.36 17.48
C MET A 21 -52.96 -32.75 16.43
N THR A 22 -54.09 -32.04 16.40
CA THR A 22 -55.09 -32.24 15.34
C THR A 22 -54.51 -31.83 13.97
N LYS A 23 -55.09 -32.34 12.90
CA LYS A 23 -54.68 -32.09 11.52
C LYS A 23 -54.72 -30.56 11.17
N GLY A 24 -55.65 -29.81 11.78
CA GLY A 24 -55.80 -28.36 11.64
C GLY A 24 -54.69 -27.59 12.31
N GLU A 25 -54.35 -27.97 13.55
CA GLU A 25 -53.28 -27.34 14.32
C GLU A 25 -51.91 -27.57 13.70
N LEU A 26 -51.69 -28.79 13.17
CA LEU A 26 -50.46 -29.11 12.45
C LEU A 26 -50.30 -28.30 11.17
N ARG A 27 -51.38 -28.07 10.43
CA ARG A 27 -51.40 -27.20 9.25
C ARG A 27 -51.12 -25.73 9.59
N ALA A 28 -51.76 -25.23 10.66
CA ALA A 28 -51.55 -23.83 11.13
C ALA A 28 -50.12 -23.64 11.61
N LYS A 29 -49.55 -24.60 12.37
CA LYS A 29 -48.17 -24.53 12.83
C LYS A 29 -47.18 -24.63 11.67
N ALA A 30 -47.41 -25.48 10.69
CA ALA A 30 -46.58 -25.60 9.49
C ALA A 30 -46.65 -24.31 8.64
N ARG A 31 -47.82 -23.66 8.53
CA ARG A 31 -47.94 -22.37 7.85
C ARG A 31 -47.15 -21.26 8.58
N ARG A 32 -47.31 -21.11 9.89
CA ARG A 32 -46.56 -20.08 10.68
C ARG A 32 -45.05 -20.34 10.54
N GLN A 33 -44.59 -21.56 10.72
CA GLN A 33 -43.15 -21.87 10.53
C GLN A 33 -42.65 -21.61 9.11
N ALA A 34 -43.47 -21.81 8.09
CA ALA A 34 -43.17 -21.49 6.71
C ALA A 34 -43.13 -19.98 6.44
N GLU A 35 -44.03 -19.22 7.07
CA GLU A 35 -44.06 -17.77 7.03
C GLU A 35 -42.89 -17.14 7.77
N ASP A 36 -42.55 -17.67 8.97
CA ASP A 36 -41.35 -17.25 9.72
C ASP A 36 -40.06 -17.52 8.95
N LEU A 37 -39.94 -18.69 8.33
CA LEU A 37 -38.81 -19.02 7.47
C LEU A 37 -38.76 -18.14 6.21
N LYS A 38 -39.91 -17.88 5.57
CA LYS A 38 -39.97 -16.95 4.43
C LYS A 38 -39.63 -15.52 4.86
N ALA A 39 -40.07 -15.06 6.03
CA ALA A 39 -39.73 -13.75 6.57
C ALA A 39 -38.24 -13.66 6.88
N THR A 40 -37.68 -14.70 7.51
CA THR A 40 -36.26 -14.75 7.86
C THR A 40 -35.35 -14.81 6.63
N PHE A 41 -35.68 -15.65 5.64
CA PHE A 41 -34.90 -15.78 4.41
C PHE A 41 -35.29 -14.74 3.33
N GLY A 42 -36.53 -14.27 3.31
CA GLY A 42 -37.01 -13.25 2.35
C GLY A 42 -36.56 -11.82 2.64
N GLN A 43 -36.29 -11.50 3.92
CA GLN A 43 -35.74 -10.18 4.31
C GLN A 43 -34.23 -10.08 4.11
N GLN A 44 -33.51 -11.20 3.95
CA GLN A 44 -32.05 -11.20 3.81
C GLN A 44 -31.54 -10.98 2.39
N ASN A 45 -32.37 -11.15 1.36
CA ASN A 45 -31.92 -11.03 -0.02
C ASN A 45 -32.46 -9.81 -0.74
N LYS A 46 -31.87 -8.65 -0.47
CA LYS A 46 -32.04 -7.42 -1.26
C LYS A 46 -31.61 -7.63 -2.74
N TRP A 47 -30.71 -8.57 -2.97
CA TRP A 47 -30.09 -8.85 -4.26
C TRP A 47 -30.43 -10.25 -4.79
N ARG A 48 -30.50 -10.36 -6.12
CA ARG A 48 -30.70 -11.62 -6.84
C ARG A 48 -29.50 -11.86 -7.76
N SER A 49 -29.23 -13.11 -8.09
CA SER A 49 -28.17 -13.47 -9.02
C SER A 49 -28.38 -12.93 -10.45
N SER A 50 -29.62 -12.54 -10.80
CA SER A 50 -29.98 -11.88 -12.05
C SER A 50 -29.75 -10.38 -12.07
N ASP A 51 -29.50 -9.74 -10.91
CA ASP A 51 -29.27 -8.29 -10.84
C ASP A 51 -27.89 -7.96 -11.40
N LEU A 52 -27.75 -6.71 -11.89
CA LEU A 52 -26.48 -6.27 -12.48
C LEU A 52 -25.38 -6.16 -11.41
N LEU A 53 -24.23 -6.74 -11.69
CA LEU A 53 -23.05 -6.68 -10.81
C LEU A 53 -22.64 -5.23 -10.50
N GLY A 54 -22.76 -4.33 -11.49
CA GLY A 54 -22.42 -2.93 -11.33
C GLY A 54 -23.27 -2.21 -10.29
N ASN A 55 -24.56 -2.52 -10.21
CA ASN A 55 -25.43 -1.94 -9.19
C ASN A 55 -25.02 -2.41 -7.79
N TYR A 56 -24.72 -3.70 -7.63
CA TYR A 56 -24.22 -4.25 -6.38
C TYR A 56 -22.88 -3.61 -5.95
N ILE A 57 -21.93 -3.50 -6.88
CA ILE A 57 -20.63 -2.89 -6.59
C ILE A 57 -20.79 -1.45 -6.10
N LYS A 58 -21.59 -0.64 -6.78
CA LYS A 58 -21.78 0.77 -6.46
C LYS A 58 -22.48 0.98 -5.11
N SER A 59 -23.54 0.23 -4.84
CA SER A 59 -24.38 0.44 -3.65
C SER A 59 -23.86 -0.29 -2.41
N GLU A 60 -23.30 -1.48 -2.55
CA GLU A 60 -22.92 -2.31 -1.40
C GLU A 60 -21.39 -2.41 -1.25
N ALA A 61 -20.68 -2.92 -2.26
CA ALA A 61 -19.27 -3.24 -2.11
C ALA A 61 -18.41 -1.99 -1.87
N MET A 62 -18.65 -0.90 -2.62
CA MET A 62 -17.91 0.35 -2.43
C MET A 62 -18.24 1.04 -1.10
N SER A 63 -19.50 1.02 -0.64
CA SER A 63 -19.89 1.55 0.67
C SER A 63 -19.25 0.75 1.80
N ALA A 64 -19.30 -0.57 1.74
CA ALA A 64 -18.65 -1.45 2.73
C ALA A 64 -17.13 -1.20 2.83
N VAL A 65 -16.46 -0.95 1.69
CA VAL A 65 -15.04 -0.58 1.69
C VAL A 65 -14.82 0.79 2.32
N ARG A 66 -15.66 1.80 2.02
CA ARG A 66 -15.54 3.17 2.57
C ARG A 66 -15.76 3.19 4.07
N GLU A 67 -16.74 2.46 4.57
CA GLU A 67 -17.16 2.44 5.95
C GLU A 67 -16.34 1.50 6.85
N SER A 68 -15.49 0.65 6.25
CA SER A 68 -14.70 -0.32 7.01
C SER A 68 -13.67 0.36 7.92
N PRO A 69 -13.77 0.22 9.25
CA PRO A 69 -12.80 0.81 10.19
C PRO A 69 -11.47 0.03 10.23
N ARG A 70 -11.43 -1.18 9.63
CA ARG A 70 -10.29 -2.11 9.71
C ARG A 70 -9.27 -1.91 8.62
N ILE A 71 -9.50 -0.99 7.68
CA ILE A 71 -8.59 -0.75 6.56
C ILE A 71 -8.13 0.70 6.54
N ARG A 72 -6.83 0.91 6.27
CA ARG A 72 -6.23 2.24 6.14
C ARG A 72 -6.73 2.94 4.87
N ASP A 73 -6.72 4.27 4.86
CA ASP A 73 -7.21 5.09 3.75
C ASP A 73 -6.53 4.75 2.41
N THR A 74 -5.22 4.57 2.39
CA THR A 74 -4.48 4.16 1.19
C THR A 74 -4.89 2.78 0.67
N THR A 75 -5.31 1.87 1.55
CA THR A 75 -5.84 0.56 1.17
C THR A 75 -7.26 0.68 0.66
N ARG A 76 -8.06 1.56 1.29
CA ARG A 76 -9.43 1.89 0.89
C ARG A 76 -9.47 2.45 -0.53
N GLU A 77 -8.64 3.46 -0.82
CA GLU A 77 -8.48 4.03 -2.17
C GLU A 77 -8.14 2.95 -3.20
N ARG A 78 -7.18 2.09 -2.88
CA ARG A 78 -6.77 1.00 -3.76
C ARG A 78 -7.87 -0.03 -3.99
N TYR A 79 -8.68 -0.36 -2.97
CA TYR A 79 -9.79 -1.29 -3.11
C TYR A 79 -10.92 -0.68 -3.93
N ILE A 80 -11.24 0.60 -3.74
CA ILE A 80 -12.21 1.33 -4.57
C ILE A 80 -11.74 1.34 -6.03
N LEU A 81 -10.46 1.62 -6.29
CA LEU A 81 -9.92 1.54 -7.65
C LEU A 81 -10.08 0.13 -8.26
N CYS A 82 -9.79 -0.92 -7.49
CA CYS A 82 -10.00 -2.30 -7.96
C CYS A 82 -11.47 -2.59 -8.27
N LEU A 83 -12.41 -2.10 -7.45
CA LEU A 83 -13.84 -2.21 -7.68
C LEU A 83 -14.30 -1.40 -8.90
N SER A 84 -13.70 -0.25 -9.15
CA SER A 84 -13.99 0.54 -10.37
C SER A 84 -13.52 -0.20 -11.63
N ILE A 85 -12.33 -0.77 -11.62
CA ILE A 85 -11.79 -1.54 -12.75
C ILE A 85 -12.71 -2.73 -13.10
N ILE A 86 -13.18 -3.49 -12.12
CA ILE A 86 -14.09 -4.61 -12.39
C ILE A 86 -15.50 -4.15 -12.75
N LEU A 87 -15.94 -3.02 -12.22
CA LEU A 87 -17.19 -2.37 -12.60
C LEU A 87 -17.21 -2.01 -14.09
N ASP A 88 -16.12 -1.42 -14.59
CA ASP A 88 -15.97 -1.07 -15.99
C ASP A 88 -15.96 -2.32 -16.90
N ALA A 89 -15.31 -3.40 -16.43
CA ALA A 89 -15.20 -4.64 -17.20
C ALA A 89 -16.48 -5.50 -17.19
N LEU A 90 -17.14 -5.64 -16.04
CA LEU A 90 -18.24 -6.61 -15.84
C LEU A 90 -19.53 -6.02 -15.26
N GLY A 91 -19.59 -4.73 -15.00
CA GLY A 91 -20.74 -4.10 -14.34
C GLY A 91 -22.06 -4.21 -15.09
N GLY A 92 -22.03 -4.37 -16.40
CA GLY A 92 -23.20 -4.58 -17.25
C GLY A 92 -23.77 -6.00 -17.29
N TYR A 93 -23.09 -6.96 -16.64
CA TYR A 93 -23.53 -8.36 -16.61
C TYR A 93 -24.33 -8.67 -15.34
N PRO A 94 -25.28 -9.64 -15.40
CA PRO A 94 -25.88 -10.22 -14.21
C PRO A 94 -24.80 -10.82 -13.29
N ILE A 95 -25.03 -10.76 -11.97
CA ILE A 95 -24.08 -11.27 -10.97
C ILE A 95 -23.65 -12.71 -11.27
N ALA A 96 -24.59 -13.60 -11.60
CA ALA A 96 -24.29 -14.99 -11.89
C ALA A 96 -23.40 -15.16 -13.14
N ASP A 97 -23.59 -14.35 -14.17
CA ASP A 97 -22.84 -14.42 -15.42
C ASP A 97 -21.48 -13.75 -15.30
N ALA A 98 -21.43 -12.59 -14.65
CA ALA A 98 -20.20 -11.84 -14.40
C ALA A 98 -19.17 -12.64 -13.58
N LEU A 99 -19.65 -13.36 -12.58
CA LEU A 99 -18.81 -14.16 -11.65
C LEU A 99 -18.59 -15.60 -12.13
N ARG A 100 -19.17 -16.01 -13.26
CA ARG A 100 -18.86 -17.31 -13.88
C ARG A 100 -17.37 -17.39 -14.20
N ALA A 101 -16.73 -18.50 -13.88
CA ALA A 101 -15.27 -18.65 -13.97
C ALA A 101 -14.67 -18.21 -15.32
N GLY A 102 -15.29 -18.58 -16.43
CA GLY A 102 -14.82 -18.19 -17.77
C GLY A 102 -14.93 -16.68 -18.03
N THR A 103 -16.10 -16.08 -17.72
CA THR A 103 -16.33 -14.64 -17.91
C THR A 103 -15.39 -13.82 -17.04
N PHE A 104 -15.28 -14.20 -15.77
CA PHE A 104 -14.40 -13.54 -14.83
C PHE A 104 -12.92 -13.70 -15.20
N GLY A 105 -12.51 -14.89 -15.66
CA GLY A 105 -11.15 -15.15 -16.13
C GLY A 105 -10.77 -14.28 -17.34
N ASN A 106 -11.65 -14.19 -18.33
CA ASN A 106 -11.43 -13.32 -19.51
C ASN A 106 -11.30 -11.85 -19.10
N ALA A 107 -12.13 -11.38 -18.18
CA ALA A 107 -12.02 -10.02 -17.66
C ALA A 107 -10.69 -9.80 -16.93
N LEU A 108 -10.22 -10.74 -16.09
CA LEU A 108 -8.92 -10.64 -15.44
C LEU A 108 -7.76 -10.61 -16.44
N THR A 109 -7.82 -11.38 -17.53
CA THR A 109 -6.83 -11.36 -18.59
C THR A 109 -6.79 -9.99 -19.29
N SER A 110 -7.97 -9.44 -19.63
CA SER A 110 -8.05 -8.07 -20.18
C SER A 110 -7.49 -7.02 -19.23
N ILE A 111 -7.85 -7.09 -17.96
CA ILE A 111 -7.32 -6.21 -16.89
C ILE A 111 -5.79 -6.36 -16.79
N ALA A 112 -5.26 -7.58 -16.91
CA ALA A 112 -3.81 -7.81 -16.85
C ALA A 112 -3.08 -7.16 -18.03
N HIS A 113 -3.67 -7.17 -19.23
CA HIS A 113 -3.11 -6.46 -20.40
C HIS A 113 -3.14 -4.94 -20.22
N GLN A 114 -4.23 -4.38 -19.70
CA GLN A 114 -4.41 -2.93 -19.58
C GLN A 114 -3.70 -2.32 -18.37
N HIS A 115 -3.76 -3.00 -17.22
CA HIS A 115 -3.33 -2.48 -15.91
C HIS A 115 -2.19 -3.28 -15.28
N GLY A 116 -1.74 -4.36 -15.92
CA GLY A 116 -0.69 -5.25 -15.45
C GLY A 116 -1.19 -6.38 -14.54
N THR A 117 -0.47 -7.50 -14.57
CA THR A 117 -0.80 -8.76 -13.89
C THR A 117 -0.96 -8.61 -12.37
N ALA A 118 -0.13 -7.76 -11.74
CA ALA A 118 -0.24 -7.49 -10.31
C ALA A 118 -1.57 -6.82 -9.95
N THR A 119 -2.08 -5.93 -10.80
CA THR A 119 -3.38 -5.28 -10.64
C THR A 119 -4.51 -6.29 -10.80
N ALA A 120 -4.47 -7.15 -11.82
CA ALA A 120 -5.46 -8.20 -12.02
C ALA A 120 -5.53 -9.17 -10.81
N ARG A 121 -4.38 -9.59 -10.28
CA ARG A 121 -4.32 -10.40 -9.05
C ARG A 121 -4.94 -9.68 -7.84
N GLN A 122 -4.72 -8.37 -7.74
CA GLN A 122 -5.31 -7.56 -6.66
C GLN A 122 -6.82 -7.40 -6.84
N VAL A 123 -7.31 -7.14 -8.06
CA VAL A 123 -8.74 -7.08 -8.39
C VAL A 123 -9.42 -8.39 -7.99
N ARG A 124 -8.85 -9.55 -8.35
CA ARG A 124 -9.38 -10.86 -7.93
C ARG A 124 -9.53 -10.96 -6.41
N LYS A 125 -8.51 -10.55 -5.65
CA LYS A 125 -8.56 -10.59 -4.17
C LYS A 125 -9.65 -9.68 -3.61
N VAL A 126 -9.77 -8.47 -4.16
CA VAL A 126 -10.78 -7.48 -3.73
C VAL A 126 -12.18 -7.96 -4.06
N VAL A 127 -12.43 -8.44 -5.27
CA VAL A 127 -13.73 -8.99 -5.68
C VAL A 127 -14.10 -10.21 -4.82
N ASN A 128 -13.15 -11.12 -4.57
CA ASN A 128 -13.42 -12.26 -3.70
C ASN A 128 -13.87 -11.82 -2.31
N LYS A 129 -13.18 -10.84 -1.70
CA LYS A 129 -13.46 -10.39 -0.32
C LYS A 129 -14.72 -9.52 -0.21
N TRP A 130 -14.91 -8.58 -1.14
CA TRP A 130 -15.90 -7.52 -1.00
C TRP A 130 -17.13 -7.68 -1.88
N VAL A 131 -17.12 -8.67 -2.78
CA VAL A 131 -18.26 -8.99 -3.66
C VAL A 131 -18.70 -10.43 -3.42
N ILE A 132 -17.85 -11.42 -3.70
CA ILE A 132 -18.25 -12.84 -3.68
C ILE A 132 -18.61 -13.31 -2.27
N GLN A 133 -17.75 -13.05 -1.28
CA GLN A 133 -18.02 -13.49 0.10
C GLN A 133 -19.33 -12.90 0.67
N PRO A 134 -19.61 -11.58 0.56
CA PRO A 134 -20.91 -11.06 1.00
C PRO A 134 -22.11 -11.64 0.23
N LEU A 135 -21.99 -11.87 -1.07
CA LEU A 135 -23.05 -12.49 -1.88
C LEU A 135 -23.33 -13.94 -1.46
N ILE A 136 -22.31 -14.68 -1.01
CA ILE A 136 -22.49 -16.03 -0.42
C ILE A 136 -23.17 -15.92 0.94
N LEU A 137 -22.71 -15.01 1.80
CA LEU A 137 -23.29 -14.83 3.14
C LEU A 137 -24.75 -14.40 3.09
N SER A 138 -25.14 -13.63 2.08
CA SER A 138 -26.53 -13.26 1.83
C SER A 138 -27.35 -14.34 1.10
N GLY A 139 -26.72 -15.46 0.66
CA GLY A 139 -27.41 -16.52 -0.05
C GLY A 139 -27.73 -16.23 -1.51
N VAL A 140 -27.21 -15.15 -2.09
CA VAL A 140 -27.33 -14.83 -3.54
C VAL A 140 -26.50 -15.78 -4.38
N LEU A 141 -25.33 -16.21 -3.86
CA LEU A 141 -24.48 -17.24 -4.45
C LEU A 141 -24.45 -18.44 -3.51
N ALA A 142 -24.59 -19.63 -4.07
CA ALA A 142 -24.51 -20.89 -3.29
C ALA A 142 -23.06 -21.22 -2.85
N SER A 143 -22.07 -20.82 -3.64
CA SER A 143 -20.66 -21.07 -3.39
C SER A 143 -19.80 -20.07 -4.14
N ASN A 144 -18.50 -20.06 -3.85
CA ASN A 144 -17.55 -19.21 -4.55
C ASN A 144 -17.22 -19.78 -5.95
N PRO A 145 -17.64 -19.14 -7.04
CA PRO A 145 -17.48 -19.68 -8.40
C PRO A 145 -16.03 -19.66 -8.91
N ILE A 146 -15.14 -18.99 -8.20
CA ILE A 146 -13.71 -18.86 -8.56
C ILE A 146 -12.78 -19.51 -7.51
N ALA A 147 -13.34 -20.26 -6.54
CA ALA A 147 -12.54 -20.92 -5.52
C ALA A 147 -11.64 -22.00 -6.14
N GLY A 148 -10.39 -22.05 -5.70
CA GLY A 148 -9.43 -23.07 -6.15
C GLY A 148 -8.97 -22.93 -7.60
N LEU A 149 -9.53 -22.01 -8.39
CA LEU A 149 -9.12 -21.81 -9.78
C LEU A 149 -7.82 -21.00 -9.85
N SER A 150 -6.91 -21.43 -10.69
CA SER A 150 -5.82 -20.56 -11.16
C SER A 150 -6.20 -19.97 -12.52
N PHE A 151 -5.98 -18.67 -12.68
CA PHE A 151 -6.16 -18.01 -13.97
C PHE A 151 -4.77 -17.78 -14.57
N ASP A 152 -4.60 -18.23 -15.80
CA ASP A 152 -3.38 -17.98 -16.56
C ASP A 152 -3.41 -16.52 -17.03
N LEU A 153 -2.75 -15.67 -16.25
CA LEU A 153 -2.65 -14.25 -16.54
C LEU A 153 -1.35 -14.00 -17.29
N PRO A 154 -1.37 -13.13 -18.33
CA PRO A 154 -0.16 -12.81 -19.08
C PRO A 154 0.92 -12.34 -18.11
N GLU A 155 2.00 -13.07 -18.05
CA GLU A 155 3.18 -12.60 -17.37
C GLU A 155 3.82 -11.55 -18.29
N HIS A 156 3.79 -10.29 -17.86
CA HIS A 156 4.80 -9.38 -18.36
C HIS A 156 6.14 -10.09 -18.12
N LYS A 157 6.93 -10.29 -19.21
CA LYS A 157 8.29 -10.84 -19.11
C LYS A 157 8.86 -10.28 -17.83
N ALA A 158 9.05 -11.14 -16.84
CA ALA A 158 9.61 -10.72 -15.57
C ALA A 158 10.81 -9.89 -15.98
N SER A 159 10.79 -8.59 -15.70
CA SER A 159 12.04 -7.86 -15.81
C SER A 159 13.00 -8.77 -15.07
N ASN A 160 14.13 -9.12 -15.67
CA ASN A 160 15.20 -9.86 -15.01
C ASN A 160 15.70 -9.04 -13.82
N LYS A 161 14.79 -8.69 -12.91
CA LYS A 161 15.11 -8.09 -11.63
C LYS A 161 15.56 -9.25 -10.78
N PRO A 162 16.85 -9.28 -10.46
CA PRO A 162 17.34 -10.25 -9.50
C PRO A 162 16.46 -10.15 -8.24
N ASP A 163 16.25 -11.27 -7.58
CA ASP A 163 15.67 -11.28 -6.26
C ASP A 163 16.49 -10.33 -5.38
N GLY A 164 15.82 -9.35 -4.76
CA GLY A 164 16.47 -8.31 -3.98
C GLY A 164 16.33 -6.91 -4.57
N GLY A 165 16.44 -5.91 -3.71
CA GLY A 165 16.39 -4.50 -4.07
C GLY A 165 17.75 -4.01 -4.54
N LYS A 166 17.82 -3.35 -5.71
CA LYS A 166 19.02 -2.63 -6.09
C LYS A 166 19.26 -1.46 -5.14
N GLY A 167 20.46 -1.35 -4.62
CA GLY A 167 20.94 -0.24 -3.79
C GLY A 167 22.17 0.40 -4.41
N LEU A 168 22.50 1.58 -3.93
CA LEU A 168 23.78 2.24 -4.23
C LEU A 168 24.90 1.50 -3.50
N THR A 169 26.10 1.57 -4.06
CA THR A 169 27.32 1.19 -3.34
C THR A 169 27.60 2.16 -2.20
N GLU A 170 28.47 1.81 -1.25
CA GLU A 170 28.83 2.70 -0.14
C GLU A 170 29.46 4.00 -0.64
N CYS A 171 30.33 3.96 -1.66
CA CYS A 171 30.91 5.15 -2.26
C CYS A 171 29.86 6.05 -2.94
N GLU A 172 28.91 5.46 -3.65
CA GLU A 172 27.81 6.20 -4.26
C GLU A 172 26.87 6.82 -3.20
N TRP A 173 26.61 6.08 -2.11
CA TRP A 173 25.85 6.57 -0.98
C TRP A 173 26.51 7.78 -0.32
N MET A 174 27.84 7.71 -0.09
CA MET A 174 28.58 8.85 0.46
C MET A 174 28.52 10.07 -0.48
N ARG A 175 28.71 9.90 -1.79
CA ARG A 175 28.55 10.99 -2.77
C ARG A 175 27.15 11.59 -2.73
N ALA A 176 26.12 10.75 -2.59
CA ALA A 176 24.74 11.23 -2.45
C ALA A 176 24.55 12.07 -1.18
N ILE A 177 25.09 11.63 -0.05
CA ILE A 177 25.05 12.38 1.22
C ILE A 177 25.79 13.71 1.09
N ASP A 178 26.99 13.72 0.50
CA ASP A 178 27.79 14.93 0.31
C ASP A 178 27.01 15.96 -0.53
N TRP A 179 26.40 15.51 -1.61
CA TRP A 179 25.59 16.38 -2.46
C TRP A 179 24.34 16.91 -1.75
N LEU A 180 23.60 16.03 -1.03
CA LEU A 180 22.40 16.43 -0.28
C LEU A 180 22.70 17.42 0.87
N LEU A 181 23.92 17.43 1.39
CA LEU A 181 24.35 18.32 2.47
C LEU A 181 25.12 19.55 1.97
N SER A 182 25.18 19.80 0.66
CA SER A 182 25.87 20.96 0.06
C SER A 182 25.13 22.29 0.24
N ASP A 183 23.93 22.29 0.83
CA ASP A 183 23.08 23.46 1.06
C ASP A 183 22.71 24.23 -0.26
N ASP A 184 22.64 23.53 -1.39
CA ASP A 184 22.31 24.05 -2.73
C ASP A 184 21.00 24.89 -2.77
N TRP A 185 20.04 24.59 -1.87
CA TRP A 185 18.78 25.32 -1.77
C TRP A 185 18.96 26.82 -1.45
N ARG A 186 20.11 27.27 -0.93
CA ARG A 186 20.40 28.65 -0.60
C ARG A 186 20.59 29.49 -1.86
N SER A 187 21.16 28.91 -2.91
CA SER A 187 21.38 29.59 -4.18
C SER A 187 20.09 30.17 -4.80
N ILE A 188 18.94 29.54 -4.54
CA ILE A 188 17.64 30.00 -5.03
C ILE A 188 17.26 31.39 -4.49
N LEU A 189 17.70 31.71 -3.27
CA LEU A 189 17.42 33.01 -2.65
C LEU A 189 18.20 34.15 -3.32
N ASP A 190 19.38 33.85 -3.85
CA ASP A 190 20.32 34.78 -4.42
C ASP A 190 20.13 35.02 -5.94
N GLU A 191 19.30 34.19 -6.59
CA GLU A 191 19.01 34.34 -8.01
C GLU A 191 18.29 35.65 -8.32
N SER A 192 18.78 36.42 -9.30
CA SER A 192 18.17 37.68 -9.77
C SER A 192 17.07 37.47 -10.83
N ALA A 193 17.00 36.30 -11.44
CA ALA A 193 16.06 36.00 -12.54
C ALA A 193 14.59 36.08 -12.09
N PRO A 194 13.66 36.62 -12.89
CA PRO A 194 12.27 36.74 -12.53
C PRO A 194 11.62 35.38 -12.36
N ILE A 195 10.83 35.18 -11.29
CA ILE A 195 10.11 33.95 -11.02
C ILE A 195 8.87 33.84 -11.93
N ARG A 196 8.76 32.75 -12.67
CA ARG A 196 7.55 32.43 -13.44
C ARG A 196 6.62 31.56 -12.56
N GLY A 197 5.41 32.05 -12.24
CA GLY A 197 4.40 31.28 -11.52
C GLY A 197 3.91 31.89 -10.21
N LYS A 198 3.21 31.08 -9.40
CA LYS A 198 2.49 31.49 -8.18
C LYS A 198 3.40 31.61 -6.93
N TYR A 199 4.59 31.03 -6.99
CA TYR A 199 5.41 30.78 -5.79
C TYR A 199 6.45 31.92 -5.64
N SER A 200 6.66 32.37 -4.41
CA SER A 200 7.78 33.28 -4.07
C SER A 200 9.11 32.50 -4.06
N ARG A 201 10.26 33.21 -4.16
CA ARG A 201 11.58 32.58 -4.01
C ARG A 201 11.71 31.85 -2.71
N ARG A 202 11.22 32.41 -1.61
CA ARG A 202 11.23 31.78 -0.31
C ARG A 202 10.47 30.47 -0.32
N GLN A 203 9.31 30.41 -0.97
CA GLN A 203 8.56 29.15 -1.10
C GLN A 203 9.32 28.12 -1.96
N LEU A 204 9.92 28.54 -3.07
CA LEU A 204 10.73 27.64 -3.90
C LEU A 204 11.95 27.10 -3.15
N SER A 205 12.67 27.97 -2.43
CA SER A 205 13.77 27.57 -1.57
C SER A 205 13.33 26.60 -0.46
N ASN A 206 12.18 26.85 0.19
CA ASN A 206 11.64 25.95 1.21
C ASN A 206 11.24 24.59 0.63
N VAL A 207 10.65 24.56 -0.58
CA VAL A 207 10.36 23.29 -1.29
C VAL A 207 11.66 22.54 -1.54
N ARG A 208 12.67 23.21 -2.08
CA ARG A 208 13.97 22.63 -2.39
C ARG A 208 14.64 22.10 -1.13
N ARG A 209 14.74 22.93 -0.10
CA ARG A 209 15.31 22.56 1.19
C ARG A 209 14.60 21.35 1.79
N SER A 210 13.27 21.37 1.83
CA SER A 210 12.49 20.28 2.44
C SER A 210 12.68 18.95 1.73
N ILE A 211 12.78 18.93 0.39
CA ILE A 211 12.98 17.68 -0.33
C ILE A 211 14.41 17.15 -0.19
N ILE A 212 15.41 18.03 -0.19
CA ILE A 212 16.81 17.67 0.03
C ILE A 212 16.98 17.08 1.42
N GLU A 213 16.58 17.81 2.46
CA GLU A 213 16.76 17.40 3.86
C GLU A 213 15.94 16.14 4.20
N MET A 214 14.72 16.00 3.67
CA MET A 214 13.92 14.77 3.82
C MET A 214 14.60 13.56 3.13
N THR A 215 15.19 13.78 1.96
CA THR A 215 15.92 12.75 1.24
C THR A 215 17.21 12.36 1.97
N ALA A 216 17.94 13.32 2.53
CA ALA A 216 19.11 13.09 3.36
C ALA A 216 18.75 12.25 4.61
N LEU A 217 17.64 12.58 5.29
CA LEU A 217 17.13 11.78 6.38
C LEU A 217 16.81 10.35 5.94
N GLN A 218 16.14 10.16 4.80
CA GLN A 218 15.87 8.83 4.26
C GLN A 218 17.15 8.08 3.92
N ALA A 219 18.15 8.75 3.35
CA ALA A 219 19.44 8.16 3.03
C ALA A 219 20.22 7.72 4.28
N ALA A 220 20.07 8.43 5.39
CA ALA A 220 20.75 8.12 6.66
C ALA A 220 19.97 7.15 7.58
N THR A 221 18.67 6.93 7.36
CA THR A 221 17.83 6.13 8.26
C THR A 221 17.12 4.97 7.56
N GLY A 222 16.99 5.01 6.24
CA GLY A 222 16.18 4.06 5.49
C GLY A 222 14.66 4.19 5.76
N LEU A 223 14.16 5.30 6.28
CA LEU A 223 12.73 5.52 6.48
C LEU A 223 11.96 5.40 5.16
N ARG A 224 10.73 4.85 5.23
CA ARG A 224 9.81 4.94 4.10
C ARG A 224 9.39 6.39 3.88
N ILE A 225 9.11 6.78 2.64
CA ILE A 225 8.69 8.15 2.35
C ILE A 225 7.45 8.57 3.14
N GLY A 226 6.53 7.63 3.40
CA GLY A 226 5.38 7.91 4.26
C GLY A 226 5.78 8.16 5.72
N GLU A 227 6.73 7.40 6.26
CA GLU A 227 7.27 7.58 7.60
C GLU A 227 8.00 8.93 7.72
N ALA A 228 8.79 9.31 6.71
CA ALA A 228 9.48 10.61 6.70
C ALA A 228 8.51 11.81 6.55
N ARG A 229 7.44 11.68 5.77
CA ARG A 229 6.43 12.73 5.59
C ARG A 229 5.58 13.00 6.84
N SER A 230 5.25 11.95 7.60
CA SER A 230 4.44 12.04 8.81
C SER A 230 5.28 12.21 10.09
N LEU A 231 6.61 12.29 9.98
CA LEU A 231 7.51 12.41 11.11
C LEU A 231 7.30 13.74 11.83
N THR A 232 7.06 13.68 13.13
CA THR A 232 6.93 14.85 14.01
C THR A 232 8.23 15.09 14.80
N TRP A 233 8.43 16.31 15.29
CA TRP A 233 9.59 16.63 16.14
C TRP A 233 9.59 15.85 17.45
N ASN A 234 8.43 15.45 17.96
CA ASN A 234 8.34 14.61 19.17
C ASN A 234 8.93 13.20 18.97
N GLU A 235 9.01 12.74 17.73
CA GLU A 235 9.56 11.44 17.33
C GLU A 235 11.05 11.51 17.00
N VAL A 236 11.66 12.70 17.04
CA VAL A 236 13.11 12.92 16.83
C VAL A 236 13.79 13.14 18.17
N GLY A 237 14.80 12.34 18.47
CA GLY A 237 15.61 12.49 19.67
C GLY A 237 16.14 13.92 19.83
N GLN A 238 16.40 14.36 21.06
CA GLN A 238 16.82 15.73 21.34
C GLN A 238 18.14 16.09 20.64
N ASP A 239 19.06 15.15 20.57
CA ASP A 239 20.33 15.28 19.86
C ASP A 239 20.24 14.98 18.36
N CYS A 240 19.04 14.68 17.85
CA CYS A 240 18.76 14.29 16.47
C CYS A 240 19.52 13.03 15.98
N SER A 241 20.07 12.22 16.89
CA SER A 241 20.78 10.99 16.54
C SER A 241 19.86 9.80 16.30
N THR A 242 18.59 9.90 16.70
CA THR A 242 17.59 8.85 16.58
C THR A 242 16.25 9.38 16.13
N VAL A 243 15.48 8.51 15.47
CA VAL A 243 14.09 8.75 15.06
C VAL A 243 13.23 7.60 15.53
N GLU A 244 12.11 7.89 16.17
CA GLU A 244 11.09 6.90 16.51
C GLU A 244 10.08 6.79 15.37
N VAL A 245 9.81 5.56 14.93
CA VAL A 245 8.69 5.25 14.07
C VAL A 245 7.61 4.62 14.91
N THR A 246 6.52 5.31 15.11
CA THR A 246 5.40 4.86 15.94
C THR A 246 4.65 3.68 15.31
N ASN A 247 3.85 2.97 16.10
CA ASN A 247 3.01 1.87 15.60
C ASN A 247 2.06 2.32 14.49
N ASP A 248 1.51 3.51 14.59
CA ASP A 248 0.54 4.07 13.63
C ASP A 248 1.21 4.49 12.32
N ALA A 249 2.40 5.07 12.39
CA ALA A 249 3.20 5.41 11.22
C ALA A 249 3.74 4.15 10.51
N SER A 250 4.03 3.08 11.28
CA SER A 250 4.55 1.83 10.74
C SER A 250 3.51 1.06 9.92
N LYS A 251 3.87 0.60 8.72
CA LYS A 251 3.00 -0.25 7.88
C LYS A 251 2.68 -1.60 8.55
N THR A 252 3.56 -2.08 9.41
CA THR A 252 3.45 -3.38 10.10
C THR A 252 2.90 -3.25 11.51
N HIS A 253 2.49 -2.05 11.96
CA HIS A 253 2.08 -1.74 13.32
C HIS A 253 3.13 -2.13 14.38
N ARG A 254 4.41 -2.11 14.02
CA ARG A 254 5.54 -2.33 14.92
C ARG A 254 6.37 -1.06 14.92
N GLY A 255 6.31 -0.33 16.03
CA GLY A 255 7.17 0.81 16.27
C GLY A 255 8.64 0.37 16.40
N ARG A 256 9.54 1.29 16.15
CA ARG A 256 10.98 1.07 16.27
C ARG A 256 11.71 2.38 16.40
N ILE A 257 12.86 2.33 17.07
CA ILE A 257 13.82 3.44 17.10
C ILE A 257 14.86 3.17 16.00
N VAL A 258 15.10 4.16 15.16
CA VAL A 258 16.05 4.09 14.04
C VAL A 258 17.17 5.09 14.29
N PRO A 259 18.44 4.68 14.36
CA PRO A 259 19.56 5.61 14.46
C PRO A 259 19.72 6.37 13.13
N VAL A 260 20.15 7.63 13.22
CA VAL A 260 20.62 8.42 12.07
C VAL A 260 22.07 8.00 11.82
N LEU A 261 22.29 7.18 10.80
CA LEU A 261 23.57 6.50 10.53
C LEU A 261 24.67 7.43 9.99
N GLU A 262 24.34 8.70 9.73
CA GLU A 262 25.28 9.73 9.27
C GLU A 262 25.16 10.97 10.17
N SER A 263 26.21 11.27 10.92
CA SER A 263 26.22 12.34 11.92
C SER A 263 25.96 13.74 11.36
N ARG A 264 26.38 14.00 10.12
CA ARG A 264 26.13 15.28 9.43
C ARG A 264 24.65 15.50 9.17
N VAL A 265 23.87 14.42 8.95
CA VAL A 265 22.42 14.48 8.82
C VAL A 265 21.77 14.81 10.17
N ALA A 266 22.27 14.28 11.29
CA ALA A 266 21.82 14.70 12.62
C ALA A 266 22.08 16.20 12.85
N SER A 267 23.23 16.72 12.42
CA SER A 267 23.56 18.15 12.48
C SER A 267 22.64 18.99 11.58
N MET A 268 22.28 18.51 10.41
CA MET A 268 21.30 19.12 9.53
C MET A 268 19.92 19.22 10.21
N LEU A 269 19.47 18.16 10.86
CA LEU A 269 18.19 18.17 11.61
C LEU A 269 18.20 19.16 12.77
N LYS A 270 19.33 19.29 13.50
CA LYS A 270 19.48 20.32 14.53
C LYS A 270 19.28 21.72 13.97
N ARG A 271 20.00 22.06 12.88
CA ARG A 271 19.83 23.34 12.19
C ARG A 271 18.40 23.59 11.72
N ARG A 272 17.74 22.52 11.20
CA ARG A 272 16.35 22.62 10.79
C ARG A 272 15.42 22.92 11.97
N ARG A 273 15.65 22.29 13.15
CA ARG A 273 14.89 22.56 14.37
C ARG A 273 15.07 23.99 14.86
N GLU A 274 16.29 24.53 14.77
CA GLU A 274 16.58 25.93 15.08
C GLU A 274 15.86 26.89 14.13
N ASP A 275 15.82 26.60 12.83
CA ASP A 275 15.25 27.48 11.80
C ASP A 275 13.71 27.47 11.76
N PHE A 276 13.06 26.34 12.05
CA PHE A 276 11.60 26.14 11.88
C PHE A 276 10.85 25.86 13.19
N GLY A 277 11.56 25.72 14.31
CA GLY A 277 11.00 25.32 15.59
C GLY A 277 10.93 23.80 15.77
N ASP A 278 10.47 23.39 16.96
CA ASP A 278 10.48 22.01 17.43
C ASP A 278 9.07 21.39 17.59
N HIS A 279 8.05 22.00 16.98
CA HIS A 279 6.69 21.50 17.01
C HIS A 279 6.16 21.19 15.59
N GLY A 280 5.19 20.27 15.53
CA GLY A 280 4.60 19.85 14.26
C GLY A 280 5.44 18.82 13.52
N LEU A 281 5.26 18.75 12.22
CA LEU A 281 5.99 17.85 11.33
C LEU A 281 7.42 18.35 11.11
N VAL A 282 8.37 17.43 10.99
CA VAL A 282 9.75 17.78 10.60
C VAL A 282 9.78 18.33 9.18
N PHE A 283 8.95 17.77 8.28
CA PHE A 283 8.83 18.22 6.88
C PHE A 283 7.38 18.50 6.52
N PRO A 284 6.79 19.61 7.03
CA PRO A 284 5.43 20.01 6.68
C PRO A 284 5.31 20.34 5.20
N SER A 285 4.10 20.46 4.70
CA SER A 285 3.83 20.90 3.34
C SER A 285 4.43 22.29 3.08
N PRO A 286 5.34 22.44 2.11
CA PRO A 286 5.94 23.75 1.81
C PRO A 286 4.95 24.72 1.12
N ALA A 287 3.74 24.28 0.81
CA ALA A 287 2.70 25.09 0.18
C ALA A 287 1.88 25.89 1.19
N THR A 288 2.10 25.72 2.49
CA THR A 288 1.35 26.38 3.57
C THR A 288 2.28 26.64 4.77
N ASP A 289 1.86 27.57 5.63
CA ASP A 289 2.56 27.84 6.90
C ASP A 289 2.04 26.96 8.06
N ASP A 290 1.11 26.02 7.80
CA ASP A 290 0.60 25.08 8.80
C ASP A 290 1.64 23.99 9.08
N PRO A 291 2.24 23.95 10.30
CA PRO A 291 3.29 22.99 10.65
C PRO A 291 2.79 21.55 10.78
N TRP A 292 1.47 21.33 10.82
CA TRP A 292 0.86 20.00 10.92
C TRP A 292 0.36 19.45 9.59
N ARG A 293 0.41 20.26 8.52
CA ARG A 293 -0.06 19.80 7.23
C ARG A 293 0.96 18.94 6.54
N GLU A 294 0.64 17.65 6.37
CA GLU A 294 1.48 16.77 5.58
C GLU A 294 1.63 17.23 4.13
N TRP A 295 2.81 17.07 3.60
CA TRP A 295 3.06 17.26 2.18
C TRP A 295 2.23 16.28 1.34
N ASP A 296 1.47 16.78 0.36
CA ASP A 296 0.68 15.95 -0.53
C ASP A 296 1.55 14.86 -1.17
N LYS A 297 1.06 13.62 -1.14
CA LYS A 297 1.80 12.43 -1.57
C LYS A 297 2.25 12.52 -3.04
N SER A 298 1.37 13.02 -3.92
CA SER A 298 1.66 13.13 -5.36
C SER A 298 2.71 14.21 -5.62
N ASN A 299 2.57 15.37 -4.98
CA ASN A 299 3.50 16.50 -5.12
C ASN A 299 4.87 16.16 -4.51
N CYS A 300 4.90 15.53 -3.35
CA CYS A 300 6.13 15.02 -2.74
C CYS A 300 6.83 14.00 -3.65
N SER A 301 6.09 13.05 -4.22
CA SER A 301 6.64 12.06 -5.15
C SER A 301 7.22 12.68 -6.43
N LYS A 302 6.60 13.74 -6.96
CA LYS A 302 7.12 14.49 -8.10
C LYS A 302 8.42 15.21 -7.73
N ALA A 303 8.46 15.84 -6.56
CA ALA A 303 9.67 16.53 -6.07
C ALA A 303 10.84 15.56 -5.86
N VAL A 304 10.58 14.38 -5.24
CA VAL A 304 11.58 13.30 -5.10
C VAL A 304 12.09 12.86 -6.47
N ARG A 305 11.20 12.69 -7.44
CA ARG A 305 11.58 12.24 -8.78
C ARG A 305 12.52 13.23 -9.46
N ALA A 306 12.17 14.52 -9.44
CA ALA A 306 13.00 15.58 -10.00
C ALA A 306 14.37 15.66 -9.30
N LEU A 307 14.40 15.54 -7.95
CA LEU A 307 15.64 15.50 -7.19
C LEU A 307 16.53 14.32 -7.60
N TYR A 308 15.95 13.12 -7.77
CA TYR A 308 16.71 11.93 -8.16
C TYR A 308 17.27 12.03 -9.57
N GLU A 309 16.54 12.65 -10.51
CA GLU A 309 17.04 12.92 -11.87
C GLU A 309 18.24 13.85 -11.84
N GLN A 310 18.19 14.92 -11.05
CA GLN A 310 19.30 15.82 -10.85
C GLN A 310 20.51 15.12 -10.19
N MET A 311 20.30 14.38 -9.11
CA MET A 311 21.38 13.62 -8.46
C MET A 311 22.02 12.57 -9.39
N ALA A 312 21.22 11.96 -10.25
CA ALA A 312 21.75 11.00 -11.24
C ALA A 312 22.68 11.71 -12.23
N GLU A 313 22.34 12.94 -12.64
CA GLU A 313 23.14 13.74 -13.58
C GLU A 313 24.38 14.32 -12.90
N GLU A 314 24.23 15.01 -11.79
CA GLU A 314 25.32 15.76 -11.15
C GLU A 314 26.30 14.88 -10.36
N CYS A 315 25.80 13.78 -9.78
CA CYS A 315 26.64 12.85 -8.99
C CYS A 315 27.02 11.57 -9.76
N GLY A 316 26.53 11.36 -10.98
CA GLY A 316 26.72 10.11 -11.71
C GLY A 316 26.04 8.92 -11.07
N LEU A 317 24.87 9.12 -10.42
CA LEU A 317 24.13 8.08 -9.70
C LEU A 317 23.02 7.50 -10.58
N GLU A 318 23.39 6.80 -11.66
CA GLU A 318 22.46 6.31 -12.70
C GLU A 318 21.30 5.47 -12.16
N LEU A 319 21.51 4.73 -11.07
CA LEU A 319 20.45 3.96 -10.42
C LEU A 319 19.24 4.85 -10.04
N LEU A 320 19.47 6.11 -9.66
CA LEU A 320 18.42 7.02 -9.22
C LEU A 320 17.45 7.39 -10.35
N ARG A 321 17.86 7.34 -11.63
CA ARG A 321 16.96 7.60 -12.78
C ARG A 321 15.73 6.69 -12.80
N THR A 322 15.88 5.45 -12.33
CA THR A 322 14.80 4.45 -12.33
C THR A 322 14.35 4.07 -10.92
N ALA A 323 15.08 4.51 -9.91
CA ALA A 323 14.80 4.17 -8.51
C ALA A 323 13.51 4.83 -8.00
N ARG A 324 12.93 4.21 -6.98
CA ARG A 324 11.86 4.79 -6.16
C ARG A 324 12.43 5.12 -4.78
N SER A 325 11.65 5.82 -3.95
CA SER A 325 12.07 6.24 -2.59
C SER A 325 12.52 5.10 -1.66
N HIS A 326 12.30 3.84 -2.03
CA HIS A 326 12.82 2.68 -1.33
C HIS A 326 14.31 2.40 -1.59
N VAL A 327 14.94 3.08 -2.53
CA VAL A 327 16.37 2.89 -2.87
C VAL A 327 17.28 3.05 -1.66
N TRP A 328 17.04 4.05 -0.82
CA TRP A 328 17.84 4.30 0.38
C TRP A 328 17.82 3.14 1.36
N ARG A 329 16.66 2.53 1.52
CA ARG A 329 16.51 1.34 2.36
C ARG A 329 17.25 0.14 1.80
N SER A 330 17.16 -0.09 0.48
CA SER A 330 17.92 -1.14 -0.20
C SER A 330 19.44 -0.89 -0.11
N THR A 331 19.86 0.37 -0.27
CA THR A 331 21.26 0.80 -0.10
C THR A 331 21.79 0.47 1.29
N LEU A 332 21.10 0.91 2.34
CA LEU A 332 21.54 0.64 3.71
C LEU A 332 21.49 -0.84 4.08
N HIS A 333 20.52 -1.60 3.54
CA HIS A 333 20.50 -3.06 3.67
C HIS A 333 21.72 -3.72 3.05
N THR A 334 22.12 -3.27 1.86
CA THR A 334 23.28 -3.80 1.13
C THR A 334 24.58 -3.43 1.83
N ILE A 335 24.75 -2.16 2.22
CA ILE A 335 25.91 -1.71 2.99
C ILE A 335 26.05 -2.48 4.30
N ALA A 336 24.95 -2.60 5.08
CA ALA A 336 24.96 -3.33 6.34
C ALA A 336 25.27 -4.83 6.14
N ARG A 337 24.78 -5.45 5.06
CA ARG A 337 25.17 -6.82 4.69
C ARG A 337 26.67 -6.93 4.42
N ASN A 338 27.20 -6.02 3.64
CA ASN A 338 28.63 -6.02 3.26
C ASN A 338 29.55 -5.77 4.47
N LYS A 339 29.00 -5.16 5.55
CA LYS A 339 29.66 -5.01 6.86
C LYS A 339 29.40 -6.19 7.79
N GLY A 340 28.82 -7.28 7.33
CA GLY A 340 28.58 -8.49 8.10
C GLY A 340 27.42 -8.41 9.11
N ILE A 341 26.56 -7.38 9.08
CA ILE A 341 25.42 -7.27 10.00
C ILE A 341 24.40 -8.37 9.69
N PRO A 342 23.99 -9.19 10.68
CA PRO A 342 22.99 -10.24 10.50
C PRO A 342 21.67 -9.75 9.93
N ILE A 343 20.99 -10.60 9.16
CA ILE A 343 19.74 -10.22 8.49
C ILE A 343 18.64 -9.90 9.48
N GLU A 344 18.60 -10.54 10.62
CA GLU A 344 17.63 -10.33 11.70
C GLU A 344 17.75 -8.90 12.25
N MET A 345 18.98 -8.43 12.49
CA MET A 345 19.26 -7.07 12.97
C MET A 345 18.88 -6.03 11.90
N ARG A 346 19.24 -6.27 10.64
CA ARG A 346 18.85 -5.40 9.52
C ARG A 346 17.34 -5.34 9.35
N ALA A 347 16.65 -6.47 9.44
CA ALA A 347 15.20 -6.57 9.34
C ALA A 347 14.51 -5.82 10.48
N ALA A 348 15.01 -5.96 11.72
CA ALA A 348 14.50 -5.24 12.88
C ALA A 348 14.66 -3.71 12.73
N LEU A 349 15.86 -3.25 12.32
CA LEU A 349 16.15 -1.83 12.09
C LEU A 349 15.17 -1.20 11.10
N PHE A 350 14.87 -1.90 10.00
CA PHE A 350 13.99 -1.38 8.95
C PHE A 350 12.50 -1.75 9.12
N GLY A 351 12.13 -2.49 10.17
CA GLY A 351 10.73 -2.80 10.51
C GLY A 351 10.05 -3.73 9.51
N HIS A 352 10.70 -4.85 9.19
CA HIS A 352 10.13 -5.96 8.43
C HIS A 352 10.69 -7.30 8.91
N ASP A 353 10.14 -8.40 8.45
CA ASP A 353 10.66 -9.72 8.78
C ASP A 353 11.90 -10.07 7.92
N PRO A 354 12.76 -11.01 8.36
CA PRO A 354 13.96 -11.40 7.63
C PRO A 354 13.71 -11.92 6.22
N GLU A 355 12.59 -12.61 5.97
CA GLU A 355 12.24 -13.10 4.64
C GLU A 355 11.92 -11.94 3.68
N THR A 356 11.20 -10.93 4.16
CA THR A 356 10.97 -9.68 3.40
C THR A 356 12.30 -8.96 3.13
N ALA A 357 13.23 -8.94 4.10
CA ALA A 357 14.56 -8.36 3.93
C ALA A 357 15.33 -9.07 2.82
N ARG A 358 15.36 -10.39 2.85
CA ARG A 358 16.05 -11.22 1.85
C ARG A 358 15.49 -11.01 0.46
N ARG A 359 14.16 -11.08 0.33
CA ARG A 359 13.48 -11.08 -0.97
C ARG A 359 13.46 -9.72 -1.68
N TYR A 360 13.33 -8.62 -0.93
CA TYR A 360 13.03 -7.32 -1.53
C TYR A 360 14.09 -6.25 -1.32
N TYR A 361 15.01 -6.42 -0.37
CA TYR A 361 15.95 -5.37 0.03
C TYR A 361 17.41 -5.78 -0.02
N THR A 362 17.71 -7.07 -0.11
CA THR A 362 19.09 -7.55 -0.22
C THR A 362 19.41 -7.77 -1.69
N ASP A 363 20.43 -7.10 -2.22
CA ASP A 363 20.96 -7.40 -3.55
C ASP A 363 21.78 -8.67 -3.47
N THR A 364 21.21 -9.79 -3.92
CA THR A 364 21.87 -11.10 -3.88
C THR A 364 22.90 -11.28 -4.98
N GLN A 365 22.96 -10.39 -5.96
CA GLN A 365 23.97 -10.41 -7.02
C GLN A 365 25.23 -9.59 -6.65
N ASP A 366 25.15 -8.74 -5.64
CA ASP A 366 26.33 -8.06 -5.12
C ASP A 366 27.17 -9.04 -4.29
N VAL A 367 28.23 -9.54 -4.89
CA VAL A 367 29.24 -10.43 -4.27
C VAL A 367 30.48 -9.69 -3.81
N SER A 368 30.48 -8.36 -3.80
CA SER A 368 31.62 -7.53 -3.41
C SER A 368 32.14 -7.82 -2.00
N GLY A 369 31.23 -8.21 -1.08
CA GLY A 369 31.60 -8.64 0.26
C GLY A 369 32.44 -9.93 0.28
N VAL A 370 32.23 -10.85 -0.67
CA VAL A 370 33.04 -12.07 -0.80
C VAL A 370 34.43 -11.70 -1.28
N ALA A 371 34.50 -10.85 -2.31
CA ALA A 371 35.83 -10.42 -2.83
C ALA A 371 36.67 -9.72 -1.75
N ARG A 372 36.09 -8.83 -0.94
CA ARG A 372 36.79 -8.18 0.19
C ARG A 372 37.31 -9.20 1.21
N ALA A 373 36.46 -10.16 1.62
CA ALA A 373 36.86 -11.17 2.61
C ALA A 373 38.06 -12.01 2.19
N PHE A 374 38.34 -12.12 0.89
CA PHE A 374 39.51 -12.80 0.34
C PHE A 374 40.70 -11.86 0.08
N MET A 375 40.48 -10.55 -0.03
CA MET A 375 41.54 -9.56 -0.31
C MET A 375 42.14 -8.97 0.97
N ASP A 376 41.40 -8.99 2.07
CA ASP A 376 41.81 -8.47 3.40
C ASP A 376 42.60 -9.53 4.23
N GLN A 377 43.08 -10.64 3.62
CA GLN A 377 43.99 -11.60 4.19
C GLN A 377 45.42 -11.31 3.70
#